data_7a49e49ba51612b54eef7d8392d6ba62
#
_entry.id   7a49e49ba51612b54eef7d8392d6ba62
#
_cell.length_a   1.000
_cell.length_b   1.000
_cell.length_c   1.000
_cell.angle_alpha   90.00
_cell.angle_beta   90.00
_cell.angle_gamma   90.00
#
_symmetry.space_group_name_H-M   'P 1'
#
loop_
_entity.id
_entity.type
_entity.pdbx_description
1 polymer ?
#
loop_
_entity_poly.entity_id
_entity_poly.type
_entity_poly.pdbx_seq_one_letter_code
_entity_poly.pdbx_strand_id
1 'polypeptide(L)'
;MSYVDEVYARVVRENPSQPEFHQAVREVLDSLRAVIERNEEKYRREALLERLTMPERQILFRVPWVDDQGQVQVNNAFRVQFSSAIGPYKGGLRLHPSVNLGIIKFLGFEQTFKNSLTGLPIGGGKGGSDFDPKGKSDREVMAFCQSFMTELYKYIGADVDVPAGDIGTGAREIGYLYGQYKRLTNRYEGVLTGKGLSYGGSLARTEATGYGLLYLTEAMLAANGHEIAGKTVAVSGAGNVAIYAVQKAEQLGAKVVTVSDSTGWIYDPAGIDVALLRDVKEVRRARLTEYAAARGSAVYHEGRGVFTVKCDVALPCATQNELRLEDAKALVENGCIAVAEGANMPTTLEATDYLREHGVLFAPGKAANAGGVATSALEMSQNSMRLSWSFDEVDAKLKQIMANIFHNIDAAAKEYGMPGNYVAGANIAGFLKVADAMEAQGVV
;
A
#
# COMPACT_ATOMS: atom_id res chain seq x y z
N MET A 1 27.10 14.58 -16.24
CA MET A 1 26.16 13.67 -15.54
C MET A 1 25.04 14.56 -15.02
N SER A 2 23.77 14.18 -15.14
CA SER A 2 22.68 15.00 -14.61
C SER A 2 22.67 14.94 -13.08
N TYR A 3 22.02 15.90 -12.43
CA TYR A 3 21.89 15.90 -10.95
C TYR A 3 21.26 14.60 -10.42
N VAL A 4 20.23 14.11 -11.11
CA VAL A 4 19.60 12.80 -10.81
C VAL A 4 20.61 11.67 -10.84
N ASP A 5 21.45 11.59 -11.88
CA ASP A 5 22.43 10.51 -12.02
C ASP A 5 23.54 10.59 -10.97
N GLU A 6 23.96 11.81 -10.58
CA GLU A 6 24.95 12.01 -9.52
C GLU A 6 24.42 11.53 -8.17
N VAL A 7 23.18 11.90 -7.82
CA VAL A 7 22.55 11.46 -6.57
C VAL A 7 22.33 9.96 -6.57
N TYR A 8 21.84 9.39 -7.67
CA TYR A 8 21.69 7.95 -7.78
C TYR A 8 23.02 7.20 -7.61
N ALA A 9 24.09 7.65 -8.28
CA ALA A 9 25.42 7.07 -8.12
C ALA A 9 25.92 7.13 -6.67
N ARG A 10 25.59 8.21 -5.95
CA ARG A 10 25.86 8.34 -4.52
C ARG A 10 25.08 7.31 -3.70
N VAL A 11 23.79 7.15 -3.95
CA VAL A 11 22.94 6.18 -3.24
C VAL A 11 23.49 4.76 -3.41
N VAL A 12 23.87 4.37 -4.63
CA VAL A 12 24.48 3.03 -4.90
C VAL A 12 25.77 2.84 -4.14
N ARG A 13 26.66 3.84 -4.16
CA ARG A 13 27.95 3.78 -3.46
C ARG A 13 27.82 3.67 -1.94
N GLU A 14 26.87 4.41 -1.37
CA GLU A 14 26.66 4.47 0.09
C GLU A 14 25.85 3.28 0.63
N ASN A 15 25.19 2.50 -0.23
CA ASN A 15 24.34 1.36 0.13
C ASN A 15 24.66 0.09 -0.68
N PRO A 16 25.91 -0.42 -0.68
CA PRO A 16 26.40 -1.39 -1.67
C PRO A 16 25.67 -2.73 -1.67
N SER A 17 24.94 -3.10 -0.63
CA SER A 17 24.25 -4.40 -0.49
C SER A 17 22.72 -4.28 -0.45
N GLN A 18 22.13 -3.24 -1.07
CA GLN A 18 20.71 -2.94 -0.98
C GLN A 18 20.06 -2.77 -2.38
N PRO A 19 20.05 -3.82 -3.21
CA PRO A 19 19.57 -3.70 -4.60
C PRO A 19 18.11 -3.26 -4.73
N GLU A 20 17.24 -3.68 -3.81
CA GLU A 20 15.82 -3.26 -3.81
C GLU A 20 15.69 -1.76 -3.55
N PHE A 21 16.52 -1.20 -2.67
CA PHE A 21 16.55 0.23 -2.42
C PHE A 21 17.10 1.01 -3.63
N HIS A 22 18.16 0.49 -4.29
CA HIS A 22 18.69 1.10 -5.52
C HIS A 22 17.61 1.17 -6.61
N GLN A 23 16.89 0.08 -6.83
CA GLN A 23 15.82 0.02 -7.82
C GLN A 23 14.72 1.05 -7.52
N ALA A 24 14.21 1.09 -6.30
CA ALA A 24 13.16 2.01 -5.92
C ALA A 24 13.57 3.48 -6.09
N VAL A 25 14.80 3.83 -5.67
CA VAL A 25 15.33 5.20 -5.86
C VAL A 25 15.46 5.52 -7.34
N ARG A 26 15.97 4.60 -8.17
CA ARG A 26 16.11 4.80 -9.61
C ARG A 26 14.78 5.07 -10.29
N GLU A 27 13.78 4.25 -10.05
CA GLU A 27 12.44 4.38 -10.63
C GLU A 27 11.79 5.72 -10.28
N VAL A 28 11.89 6.14 -9.02
CA VAL A 28 11.34 7.43 -8.60
C VAL A 28 12.11 8.58 -9.23
N LEU A 29 13.44 8.62 -9.09
CA LEU A 29 14.24 9.73 -9.59
C LEU A 29 14.16 9.89 -11.12
N ASP A 30 14.10 8.80 -11.89
CA ASP A 30 13.93 8.88 -13.35
C ASP A 30 12.57 9.47 -13.73
N SER A 31 11.51 9.19 -12.99
CA SER A 31 10.19 9.78 -13.24
C SER A 31 10.11 11.28 -12.88
N LEU A 32 11.06 11.77 -12.07
CA LEU A 32 11.12 13.16 -11.62
C LEU A 32 12.04 14.06 -12.47
N ARG A 33 12.73 13.54 -13.49
CA ARG A 33 13.71 14.31 -14.28
C ARG A 33 13.15 15.63 -14.77
N ALA A 34 11.95 15.64 -15.37
CA ALA A 34 11.35 16.87 -15.90
C ALA A 34 11.08 17.93 -14.80
N VAL A 35 10.74 17.50 -13.60
CA VAL A 35 10.52 18.38 -12.44
C VAL A 35 11.84 18.94 -11.92
N ILE A 36 12.83 18.06 -11.79
CA ILE A 36 14.14 18.40 -11.24
C ILE A 36 14.88 19.36 -12.17
N GLU A 37 14.85 19.12 -13.49
CA GLU A 37 15.49 20.00 -14.48
C GLU A 37 14.93 21.43 -14.46
N ARG A 38 13.64 21.63 -14.19
CA ARG A 38 13.03 22.95 -14.06
C ARG A 38 13.55 23.76 -12.87
N ASN A 39 14.06 23.09 -11.82
CA ASN A 39 14.45 23.70 -10.56
C ASN A 39 15.85 23.22 -10.09
N GLU A 40 16.70 22.73 -11.01
CA GLU A 40 17.94 22.04 -10.67
C GLU A 40 18.87 22.88 -9.79
N GLU A 41 19.09 24.16 -10.12
CA GLU A 41 19.97 25.06 -9.36
C GLU A 41 19.52 25.17 -7.89
N LYS A 42 18.20 25.34 -7.66
CA LYS A 42 17.62 25.46 -6.33
C LYS A 42 17.78 24.14 -5.56
N TYR A 43 17.40 23.02 -6.17
CA TYR A 43 17.45 21.72 -5.52
C TYR A 43 18.87 21.27 -5.18
N ARG A 44 19.85 21.58 -6.05
CA ARG A 44 21.27 21.32 -5.77
C ARG A 44 21.77 22.15 -4.60
N ARG A 45 21.47 23.46 -4.57
CA ARG A 45 21.87 24.34 -3.49
C ARG A 45 21.38 23.87 -2.12
N GLU A 46 20.21 23.28 -2.07
CA GLU A 46 19.58 22.80 -0.85
C GLU A 46 19.85 21.31 -0.56
N ALA A 47 20.62 20.64 -1.42
CA ALA A 47 20.84 19.18 -1.37
C ALA A 47 19.54 18.39 -1.20
N LEU A 48 18.49 18.82 -1.94
CA LEU A 48 17.13 18.31 -1.73
C LEU A 48 17.05 16.82 -2.03
N LEU A 49 17.60 16.36 -3.15
CA LEU A 49 17.55 14.96 -3.54
C LEU A 49 18.41 14.06 -2.64
N GLU A 50 19.53 14.58 -2.16
CA GLU A 50 20.39 13.88 -1.21
C GLU A 50 19.65 13.64 0.11
N ARG A 51 18.95 14.66 0.62
CA ARG A 51 18.12 14.54 1.83
C ARG A 51 16.91 13.65 1.60
N LEU A 52 16.27 13.74 0.43
CA LEU A 52 15.11 12.94 0.06
C LEU A 52 15.43 11.45 -0.05
N THR A 53 16.63 11.08 -0.48
CA THR A 53 17.05 9.70 -0.69
C THR A 53 17.78 9.07 0.51
N MET A 54 17.97 9.83 1.57
CA MET A 54 18.59 9.39 2.82
C MET A 54 17.54 9.38 3.93
N PRO A 55 17.31 8.25 4.62
CA PRO A 55 16.38 8.26 5.75
C PRO A 55 16.90 9.13 6.89
N GLU A 56 16.00 9.84 7.57
CA GLU A 56 16.37 10.69 8.72
C GLU A 56 16.95 9.87 9.87
N ARG A 57 16.43 8.64 10.12
CA ARG A 57 16.95 7.73 11.15
C ARG A 57 16.77 6.27 10.76
N GLN A 58 17.73 5.45 11.17
CA GLN A 58 17.68 4.00 11.05
C GLN A 58 17.95 3.40 12.44
N ILE A 59 16.98 2.66 12.97
CA ILE A 59 17.02 2.05 14.28
C ILE A 59 17.10 0.54 14.08
N LEU A 60 18.20 -0.06 14.51
CA LEU A 60 18.45 -1.50 14.44
C LEU A 60 18.55 -2.04 15.86
N PHE A 61 17.85 -3.12 16.14
CA PHE A 61 17.88 -3.75 17.46
C PHE A 61 17.63 -5.25 17.37
N ARG A 62 18.10 -5.97 18.39
CA ARG A 62 17.80 -7.39 18.54
C ARG A 62 16.55 -7.61 19.36
N VAL A 63 15.84 -8.69 19.07
CA VAL A 63 14.61 -9.10 19.78
C VAL A 63 14.81 -10.50 20.33
N PRO A 64 15.23 -10.66 21.60
CA PRO A 64 15.26 -11.95 22.26
C PRO A 64 13.89 -12.31 22.80
N TRP A 65 13.45 -13.54 22.60
CA TRP A 65 12.16 -14.05 23.10
C TRP A 65 12.27 -15.55 23.40
N VAL A 66 11.34 -16.10 24.17
CA VAL A 66 11.35 -17.51 24.57
C VAL A 66 10.21 -18.25 23.88
N ASP A 67 10.54 -19.36 23.21
CA ASP A 67 9.56 -20.21 22.53
C ASP A 67 8.79 -21.13 23.48
N ASP A 68 7.87 -21.91 22.93
CA ASP A 68 7.04 -22.81 23.70
C ASP A 68 7.80 -23.99 24.33
N GLN A 69 9.04 -24.27 23.86
CA GLN A 69 9.95 -25.25 24.40
C GLN A 69 10.88 -24.67 25.49
N GLY A 70 10.76 -23.39 25.81
CA GLY A 70 11.61 -22.70 26.76
C GLY A 70 12.98 -22.30 26.20
N GLN A 71 13.19 -22.37 24.88
CA GLN A 71 14.44 -21.99 24.24
C GLN A 71 14.43 -20.49 23.92
N VAL A 72 15.58 -19.85 24.10
CA VAL A 72 15.77 -18.45 23.72
C VAL A 72 15.98 -18.34 22.22
N GLN A 73 15.15 -17.57 21.59
CA GLN A 73 15.23 -17.17 20.18
C GLN A 73 15.68 -15.72 20.09
N VAL A 74 16.39 -15.36 18.99
CA VAL A 74 16.85 -13.98 18.76
C VAL A 74 16.60 -13.60 17.30
N ASN A 75 15.89 -12.49 17.09
CA ASN A 75 15.62 -11.93 15.78
C ASN A 75 16.26 -10.56 15.61
N ASN A 76 16.52 -10.17 14.36
CA ASN A 76 16.87 -8.81 13.98
C ASN A 76 15.60 -7.99 13.76
N ALA A 77 15.64 -6.73 14.17
CA ALA A 77 14.53 -5.82 13.97
C ALA A 77 15.01 -4.44 13.51
N PHE A 78 14.12 -3.77 12.77
CA PHE A 78 14.43 -2.53 12.08
C PHE A 78 13.25 -1.56 12.21
N ARG A 79 13.54 -0.26 12.41
CA ARG A 79 12.64 0.84 12.14
C ARG A 79 13.38 1.92 11.37
N VAL A 80 12.93 2.21 10.17
CA VAL A 80 13.43 3.30 9.34
C VAL A 80 12.41 4.43 9.39
N GLN A 81 12.80 5.52 10.02
CA GLN A 81 12.12 6.80 10.04
C GLN A 81 12.63 7.58 8.83
N PHE A 82 11.89 7.51 7.72
CA PHE A 82 12.45 7.92 6.43
C PHE A 82 12.35 9.43 6.22
N SER A 83 11.15 9.99 6.37
CA SER A 83 10.91 11.43 6.22
C SER A 83 9.78 11.90 7.12
N SER A 84 10.02 12.95 7.87
CA SER A 84 9.04 13.65 8.71
C SER A 84 8.57 14.99 8.10
N ALA A 85 8.98 15.31 6.89
CA ALA A 85 8.72 16.61 6.28
C ALA A 85 7.24 17.02 6.25
N ILE A 86 6.32 16.05 6.12
CA ILE A 86 4.88 16.31 6.04
C ILE A 86 4.08 15.77 7.24
N GLY A 87 4.73 15.28 8.27
CA GLY A 87 4.08 14.78 9.49
C GLY A 87 4.83 13.64 10.15
N PRO A 88 4.28 13.05 11.23
CA PRO A 88 4.86 11.90 11.92
C PRO A 88 5.21 10.76 10.97
N TYR A 89 6.30 10.06 11.20
CA TYR A 89 6.63 8.88 10.40
C TYR A 89 5.49 7.87 10.46
N LYS A 90 5.10 7.35 9.31
CA LYS A 90 3.95 6.43 9.20
C LYS A 90 4.26 5.29 8.25
N GLY A 91 4.04 4.07 8.69
CA GLY A 91 4.16 2.87 7.85
C GLY A 91 4.19 1.58 8.66
N GLY A 92 3.94 0.47 7.98
CA GLY A 92 3.74 -0.84 8.58
C GLY A 92 4.98 -1.48 9.17
N LEU A 93 4.75 -2.49 9.99
CA LEU A 93 5.76 -3.41 10.51
C LEU A 93 5.62 -4.74 9.76
N ARG A 94 6.64 -5.16 9.03
CA ARG A 94 6.67 -6.44 8.31
C ARG A 94 7.35 -7.52 9.16
N LEU A 95 6.65 -8.63 9.39
CA LEU A 95 7.20 -9.81 10.06
C LEU A 95 7.31 -10.95 9.04
N HIS A 96 8.52 -11.14 8.53
CA HIS A 96 8.79 -12.16 7.51
C HIS A 96 10.29 -12.50 7.46
N PRO A 97 10.68 -13.77 7.24
CA PRO A 97 12.10 -14.17 7.22
C PRO A 97 12.99 -13.42 6.23
N SER A 98 12.42 -12.86 5.17
CA SER A 98 13.18 -12.09 4.17
C SER A 98 13.52 -10.67 4.59
N VAL A 99 12.99 -10.19 5.73
CA VAL A 99 13.18 -8.80 6.16
C VAL A 99 14.67 -8.53 6.47
N ASN A 100 15.18 -7.49 5.84
CA ASN A 100 16.49 -6.91 6.08
C ASN A 100 16.44 -5.39 5.95
N LEU A 101 17.53 -4.71 6.26
CA LEU A 101 17.58 -3.24 6.26
C LEU A 101 17.29 -2.65 4.88
N GLY A 102 17.80 -3.25 3.79
CA GLY A 102 17.58 -2.78 2.43
C GLY A 102 16.11 -2.79 2.03
N ILE A 103 15.41 -3.88 2.36
CA ILE A 103 13.97 -4.02 2.15
C ILE A 103 13.19 -2.97 2.96
N ILE A 104 13.52 -2.77 4.23
CA ILE A 104 12.84 -1.78 5.06
C ILE A 104 13.11 -0.35 4.58
N LYS A 105 14.32 -0.05 4.11
CA LYS A 105 14.66 1.26 3.54
C LYS A 105 13.87 1.54 2.27
N PHE A 106 13.84 0.61 1.31
CA PHE A 106 13.09 0.84 0.07
C PHE A 106 11.60 1.05 0.36
N LEU A 107 11.03 0.23 1.25
CA LEU A 107 9.63 0.36 1.63
C LEU A 107 9.34 1.69 2.36
N GLY A 108 10.27 2.18 3.17
CA GLY A 108 10.16 3.48 3.83
C GLY A 108 10.24 4.65 2.86
N PHE A 109 11.10 4.55 1.87
CA PHE A 109 11.23 5.52 0.78
C PHE A 109 9.94 5.62 -0.03
N GLU A 110 9.42 4.50 -0.52
CA GLU A 110 8.15 4.47 -1.26
C GLU A 110 6.96 4.92 -0.41
N GLN A 111 6.97 4.59 0.89
CA GLN A 111 5.92 5.00 1.81
C GLN A 111 5.84 6.52 1.94
N THR A 112 6.96 7.24 1.84
CA THR A 112 6.99 8.72 1.87
C THR A 112 6.14 9.30 0.74
N PHE A 113 6.30 8.81 -0.48
CA PHE A 113 5.51 9.28 -1.63
C PHE A 113 4.05 8.83 -1.57
N LYS A 114 3.81 7.60 -1.16
CA LYS A 114 2.45 7.09 -0.99
C LYS A 114 1.66 7.91 0.03
N ASN A 115 2.26 8.21 1.16
CA ASN A 115 1.62 8.99 2.22
C ASN A 115 1.35 10.44 1.79
N SER A 116 2.30 11.04 1.06
CA SER A 116 2.16 12.43 0.57
C SER A 116 0.95 12.59 -0.36
N LEU A 117 0.62 11.57 -1.17
CA LEU A 117 -0.53 11.60 -2.07
C LEU A 117 -1.87 11.72 -1.32
N THR A 118 -1.97 11.20 -0.10
CA THR A 118 -3.21 11.26 0.69
C THR A 118 -3.63 12.68 1.04
N GLY A 119 -2.72 13.65 0.97
CA GLY A 119 -2.98 15.02 1.43
C GLY A 119 -2.95 15.18 2.95
N LEU A 120 -2.86 14.09 3.71
CA LEU A 120 -2.90 14.07 5.18
C LEU A 120 -1.50 14.30 5.77
N PRO A 121 -1.40 14.83 7.01
CA PRO A 121 -0.13 15.16 7.66
C PRO A 121 0.53 13.90 8.24
N ILE A 122 1.03 13.04 7.38
CA ILE A 122 1.75 11.80 7.71
C ILE A 122 3.00 11.67 6.87
N GLY A 123 4.13 11.49 7.50
CA GLY A 123 5.44 11.26 6.88
C GLY A 123 5.66 9.80 6.45
N GLY A 124 6.87 9.45 6.09
CA GLY A 124 7.25 8.11 5.66
C GLY A 124 8.07 7.36 6.68
N GLY A 125 7.69 6.12 6.95
CA GLY A 125 8.46 5.21 7.78
C GLY A 125 8.12 3.74 7.49
N LYS A 126 9.00 2.84 7.88
CA LYS A 126 8.80 1.41 7.74
C LYS A 126 9.58 0.66 8.81
N GLY A 127 9.09 -0.50 9.19
CA GLY A 127 9.81 -1.35 10.14
C GLY A 127 9.51 -2.82 9.93
N GLY A 128 10.10 -3.65 10.77
CA GLY A 128 9.86 -5.08 10.75
C GLY A 128 10.97 -5.89 11.37
N SER A 129 10.86 -7.19 11.20
CA SER A 129 11.81 -8.19 11.70
C SER A 129 11.84 -9.42 10.81
N ASP A 130 12.95 -10.14 10.84
CA ASP A 130 13.10 -11.47 10.22
C ASP A 130 12.31 -12.58 10.95
N PHE A 131 11.52 -12.23 11.95
CA PHE A 131 10.62 -13.15 12.65
C PHE A 131 9.53 -13.68 11.71
N ASP A 132 9.30 -14.99 11.72
CA ASP A 132 8.20 -15.63 10.97
C ASP A 132 7.06 -15.99 11.94
N PRO A 133 5.90 -15.33 11.86
CA PRO A 133 4.75 -15.66 12.71
C PRO A 133 4.02 -16.94 12.29
N LYS A 134 4.32 -17.50 11.10
CA LYS A 134 3.65 -18.71 10.62
C LYS A 134 4.02 -19.92 11.50
N GLY A 135 3.00 -20.66 11.91
CA GLY A 135 3.19 -21.84 12.74
C GLY A 135 3.58 -21.59 14.20
N LYS A 136 3.67 -20.32 14.60
CA LYS A 136 3.90 -19.93 15.99
C LYS A 136 2.60 -19.88 16.78
N SER A 137 2.68 -20.25 18.07
CA SER A 137 1.56 -20.11 18.99
C SER A 137 1.27 -18.63 19.30
N ASP A 138 0.07 -18.34 19.80
CA ASP A 138 -0.27 -16.98 20.23
C ASP A 138 0.65 -16.50 21.36
N ARG A 139 1.11 -17.43 22.22
CA ARG A 139 2.07 -17.13 23.31
C ARG A 139 3.44 -16.73 22.74
N GLU A 140 3.95 -17.45 21.76
CA GLU A 140 5.22 -17.13 21.08
C GLU A 140 5.15 -15.78 20.37
N VAL A 141 4.09 -15.54 19.61
CA VAL A 141 3.87 -14.26 18.90
C VAL A 141 3.75 -13.11 19.91
N MET A 142 3.04 -13.30 21.02
CA MET A 142 2.93 -12.31 22.07
C MET A 142 4.29 -12.02 22.72
N ALA A 143 5.06 -13.06 23.04
CA ALA A 143 6.41 -12.91 23.62
C ALA A 143 7.35 -12.12 22.70
N PHE A 144 7.34 -12.45 21.39
CA PHE A 144 8.08 -11.70 20.40
C PHE A 144 7.62 -10.23 20.32
N CYS A 145 6.32 -9.96 20.19
CA CYS A 145 5.78 -8.61 20.10
C CYS A 145 6.10 -7.75 21.33
N GLN A 146 6.04 -8.34 22.51
CA GLN A 146 6.39 -7.64 23.76
C GLN A 146 7.87 -7.29 23.81
N SER A 147 8.75 -8.20 23.44
CA SER A 147 10.19 -7.94 23.36
C SER A 147 10.52 -6.90 22.30
N PHE A 148 9.94 -7.01 21.11
CA PHE A 148 10.08 -6.05 20.01
C PHE A 148 9.70 -4.63 20.47
N MET A 149 8.53 -4.48 21.09
CA MET A 149 8.05 -3.19 21.56
C MET A 149 8.87 -2.62 22.71
N THR A 150 9.48 -3.47 23.54
CA THR A 150 10.37 -3.03 24.65
C THR A 150 11.59 -2.24 24.15
N GLU A 151 12.03 -2.50 22.94
CA GLU A 151 13.07 -1.69 22.30
C GLU A 151 12.48 -0.52 21.48
N LEU A 152 11.41 -0.77 20.72
CA LEU A 152 10.86 0.20 19.78
C LEU A 152 10.17 1.40 20.47
N TYR A 153 9.54 1.22 21.64
CA TYR A 153 8.71 2.25 22.29
C TYR A 153 9.44 3.59 22.51
N LYS A 154 10.76 3.56 22.63
CA LYS A 154 11.61 4.74 22.85
C LYS A 154 11.61 5.73 21.67
N TYR A 155 11.21 5.25 20.52
CA TYR A 155 11.36 5.96 19.23
C TYR A 155 10.03 6.27 18.56
N ILE A 156 8.92 5.79 19.11
CA ILE A 156 7.58 5.95 18.52
C ILE A 156 6.63 6.69 19.46
N GLY A 157 5.54 7.19 18.94
CA GLY A 157 4.51 7.92 19.69
C GLY A 157 3.52 8.54 18.71
N ALA A 158 2.38 9.00 19.24
CA ALA A 158 1.27 9.53 18.45
C ALA A 158 1.68 10.68 17.50
N ASP A 159 2.62 11.53 17.94
CA ASP A 159 3.06 12.71 17.22
C ASP A 159 4.50 12.58 16.65
N VAL A 160 5.11 11.41 16.78
CA VAL A 160 6.50 11.17 16.34
C VAL A 160 6.55 10.13 15.23
N ASP A 161 6.07 8.92 15.54
CA ASP A 161 6.11 7.78 14.63
C ASP A 161 4.98 6.81 14.97
N VAL A 162 4.13 6.52 14.00
CA VAL A 162 2.93 5.69 14.19
C VAL A 162 2.99 4.47 13.26
N PRO A 163 3.55 3.34 13.76
CA PRO A 163 3.57 2.10 13.01
C PRO A 163 2.16 1.53 12.74
N ALA A 164 2.08 0.62 11.79
CA ALA A 164 0.85 -0.06 11.39
C ALA A 164 1.10 -1.53 11.08
N GLY A 165 0.05 -2.27 10.70
CA GLY A 165 0.15 -3.61 10.15
C GLY A 165 0.78 -3.65 8.76
N ASP A 166 1.39 -4.79 8.43
CA ASP A 166 1.92 -5.16 7.12
C ASP A 166 1.94 -6.70 7.03
N ILE A 167 2.69 -7.29 6.10
CA ILE A 167 2.86 -8.75 6.01
C ILE A 167 3.29 -9.31 7.36
N GLY A 168 2.57 -10.31 7.85
CA GLY A 168 2.85 -10.97 9.13
C GLY A 168 2.43 -10.18 10.37
N THR A 169 1.86 -8.97 10.22
CA THR A 169 1.42 -8.13 11.34
C THR A 169 -0.04 -7.73 11.12
N GLY A 170 -0.94 -8.47 11.70
CA GLY A 170 -2.38 -8.20 11.68
C GLY A 170 -2.89 -7.61 13.00
N ALA A 171 -4.20 -7.67 13.18
CA ALA A 171 -4.87 -7.11 14.37
C ALA A 171 -4.37 -7.74 15.69
N ARG A 172 -4.03 -9.05 15.68
CA ARG A 172 -3.47 -9.77 16.83
C ARG A 172 -2.13 -9.16 17.26
N GLU A 173 -1.19 -9.05 16.33
CA GLU A 173 0.14 -8.50 16.58
C GLU A 173 0.06 -7.02 17.00
N ILE A 174 -0.77 -6.23 16.33
CA ILE A 174 -1.02 -4.83 16.72
C ILE A 174 -1.54 -4.75 18.15
N GLY A 175 -2.44 -5.65 18.54
CA GLY A 175 -2.94 -5.72 19.92
C GLY A 175 -1.83 -5.98 20.93
N TYR A 176 -0.97 -6.96 20.69
CA TYR A 176 0.16 -7.29 21.58
C TYR A 176 1.18 -6.15 21.64
N LEU A 177 1.51 -5.54 20.53
CA LEU A 177 2.40 -4.38 20.44
C LEU A 177 1.83 -3.18 21.22
N TYR A 178 0.54 -2.87 21.02
CA TYR A 178 -0.12 -1.76 21.71
C TYR A 178 -0.21 -1.97 23.22
N GLY A 179 -0.57 -3.20 23.65
CA GLY A 179 -0.63 -3.54 25.06
C GLY A 179 0.71 -3.34 25.78
N GLN A 180 1.81 -3.75 25.14
CA GLN A 180 3.15 -3.57 25.68
C GLN A 180 3.58 -2.09 25.68
N TYR A 181 3.30 -1.35 24.61
CA TYR A 181 3.55 0.10 24.55
C TYR A 181 2.87 0.83 25.71
N LYS A 182 1.57 0.59 25.90
CA LYS A 182 0.78 1.18 26.98
C LYS A 182 1.35 0.83 28.36
N ARG A 183 1.80 -0.41 28.55
CA ARG A 183 2.42 -0.86 29.80
C ARG A 183 3.73 -0.14 30.12
N LEU A 184 4.57 0.06 29.08
CA LEU A 184 5.89 0.69 29.24
C LEU A 184 5.80 2.21 29.44
N THR A 185 4.90 2.86 28.71
CA THR A 185 4.77 4.33 28.72
C THR A 185 3.79 4.85 29.77
N ASN A 186 2.91 3.99 30.28
CA ASN A 186 1.76 4.36 31.12
C ASN A 186 0.86 5.41 30.44
N ARG A 187 0.73 5.36 29.09
CA ARG A 187 -0.06 6.29 28.30
C ARG A 187 -1.06 5.53 27.42
N TYR A 188 -2.25 6.09 27.30
CA TYR A 188 -3.26 5.68 26.34
C TYR A 188 -3.33 6.75 25.23
N GLU A 189 -2.61 6.52 24.15
CA GLU A 189 -2.49 7.49 23.07
C GLU A 189 -2.61 6.81 21.70
N GLY A 190 -2.70 7.61 20.63
CA GLY A 190 -2.93 7.17 19.26
C GLY A 190 -1.70 6.60 18.54
N VAL A 191 -0.79 5.94 19.25
CA VAL A 191 0.30 5.18 18.65
C VAL A 191 -0.23 3.87 18.06
N LEU A 192 0.35 3.40 16.97
CA LEU A 192 -0.09 2.27 16.15
C LEU A 192 -1.48 2.47 15.52
N THR A 193 -1.66 2.01 14.31
CA THR A 193 -2.95 1.94 13.64
C THR A 193 -3.27 0.51 13.19
N GLY A 194 -4.56 0.26 12.89
CA GLY A 194 -5.08 -1.09 12.75
C GLY A 194 -5.44 -1.73 14.09
N LYS A 195 -5.68 -0.90 15.10
CA LYS A 195 -6.14 -1.34 16.42
C LYS A 195 -7.55 -1.92 16.35
N GLY A 196 -7.88 -2.77 17.31
CA GLY A 196 -9.26 -3.23 17.50
C GLY A 196 -10.20 -2.08 17.89
N LEU A 197 -11.47 -2.20 17.52
CA LEU A 197 -12.48 -1.17 17.79
C LEU A 197 -12.65 -0.86 19.29
N SER A 198 -12.41 -1.85 20.15
CA SER A 198 -12.50 -1.70 21.61
C SER A 198 -11.39 -0.85 22.23
N TYR A 199 -10.34 -0.51 21.48
CA TYR A 199 -9.20 0.26 21.99
C TYR A 199 -8.63 1.26 20.99
N GLY A 200 -9.50 1.93 20.26
CA GLY A 200 -9.17 3.08 19.42
C GLY A 200 -8.99 2.79 17.94
N GLY A 201 -9.42 1.63 17.44
CA GLY A 201 -9.50 1.34 16.02
C GLY A 201 -10.59 2.12 15.30
N SER A 202 -10.48 2.25 13.99
CA SER A 202 -11.45 2.92 13.13
C SER A 202 -12.35 1.92 12.40
N LEU A 203 -13.64 2.24 12.30
CA LEU A 203 -14.54 1.61 11.34
C LEU A 203 -14.04 1.85 9.90
N ALA A 204 -14.50 1.07 8.96
CA ALA A 204 -14.12 1.05 7.54
C ALA A 204 -12.62 0.79 7.27
N ARG A 205 -11.79 0.47 8.29
CA ARG A 205 -10.35 0.21 8.07
C ARG A 205 -10.11 -1.09 7.30
N THR A 206 -10.94 -2.10 7.54
CA THR A 206 -10.85 -3.41 6.87
C THR A 206 -11.18 -3.26 5.37
N GLU A 207 -12.17 -2.48 5.06
CA GLU A 207 -12.69 -2.21 3.72
C GLU A 207 -11.81 -1.24 2.92
N ALA A 208 -11.08 -0.39 3.62
CA ALA A 208 -10.49 0.84 3.10
C ALA A 208 -9.63 0.70 1.84
N THR A 209 -8.84 -0.37 1.71
CA THR A 209 -7.98 -0.54 0.54
C THR A 209 -8.82 -0.89 -0.70
N GLY A 210 -9.72 -1.85 -0.58
CA GLY A 210 -10.62 -2.24 -1.67
C GLY A 210 -11.60 -1.12 -2.05
N TYR A 211 -12.19 -0.43 -1.07
CA TYR A 211 -13.08 0.69 -1.30
C TYR A 211 -12.35 1.87 -1.95
N GLY A 212 -11.19 2.22 -1.41
CA GLY A 212 -10.35 3.28 -1.96
C GLY A 212 -9.92 3.03 -3.40
N LEU A 213 -9.58 1.78 -3.73
CA LEU A 213 -9.27 1.36 -5.10
C LEU A 213 -10.41 1.71 -6.05
N LEU A 214 -11.65 1.40 -5.68
CA LEU A 214 -12.81 1.68 -6.51
C LEU A 214 -13.11 3.19 -6.60
N TYR A 215 -12.95 3.95 -5.53
CA TYR A 215 -13.15 5.40 -5.57
C TYR A 215 -12.15 6.11 -6.47
N LEU A 216 -10.87 5.69 -6.45
CA LEU A 216 -9.88 6.23 -7.37
C LEU A 216 -10.17 5.82 -8.80
N THR A 217 -10.55 4.56 -9.04
CA THR A 217 -10.92 4.04 -10.36
C THR A 217 -12.13 4.79 -10.92
N GLU A 218 -13.17 5.04 -10.10
CA GLU A 218 -14.35 5.85 -10.46
C GLU A 218 -13.92 7.25 -10.92
N ALA A 219 -13.04 7.93 -10.14
CA ALA A 219 -12.54 9.26 -10.48
C ALA A 219 -11.74 9.27 -11.78
N MET A 220 -10.87 8.25 -11.99
CA MET A 220 -10.08 8.09 -13.20
C MET A 220 -10.97 7.87 -14.43
N LEU A 221 -11.95 7.01 -14.34
CA LEU A 221 -12.91 6.75 -15.41
C LEU A 221 -13.71 8.01 -15.75
N ALA A 222 -14.25 8.70 -14.75
CA ALA A 222 -15.03 9.93 -14.94
C ALA A 222 -14.23 11.04 -15.64
N ALA A 223 -12.98 11.24 -15.27
CA ALA A 223 -12.11 12.22 -15.90
C ALA A 223 -11.78 11.90 -17.38
N ASN A 224 -11.97 10.66 -17.79
CA ASN A 224 -11.75 10.19 -19.15
C ASN A 224 -13.07 9.88 -19.91
N GLY A 225 -14.22 10.37 -19.41
CA GLY A 225 -15.52 10.25 -20.08
C GLY A 225 -16.19 8.87 -19.94
N HIS A 226 -15.83 8.10 -18.93
CA HIS A 226 -16.40 6.80 -18.66
C HIS A 226 -17.06 6.75 -17.27
N GLU A 227 -18.01 5.86 -17.10
CA GLU A 227 -18.63 5.55 -15.80
C GLU A 227 -18.28 4.12 -15.39
N ILE A 228 -18.15 3.88 -14.09
CA ILE A 228 -17.91 2.52 -13.54
C ILE A 228 -19.21 1.68 -13.59
N ALA A 229 -20.37 2.32 -13.47
CA ALA A 229 -21.66 1.64 -13.52
C ALA A 229 -21.85 0.93 -14.88
N GLY A 230 -22.34 -0.29 -14.83
CA GLY A 230 -22.55 -1.16 -16.00
C GLY A 230 -21.27 -1.80 -16.55
N LYS A 231 -20.09 -1.50 -16.03
CA LYS A 231 -18.84 -2.11 -16.49
C LYS A 231 -18.67 -3.53 -15.98
N THR A 232 -18.03 -4.36 -16.81
CA THR A 232 -17.55 -5.68 -16.42
C THR A 232 -16.15 -5.56 -15.84
N VAL A 233 -15.95 -6.11 -14.65
CA VAL A 233 -14.69 -5.97 -13.88
C VAL A 233 -14.06 -7.34 -13.66
N ALA A 234 -12.77 -7.48 -13.94
CA ALA A 234 -11.96 -8.62 -13.55
C ALA A 234 -11.13 -8.28 -12.32
N VAL A 235 -11.25 -9.07 -11.26
CA VAL A 235 -10.48 -8.92 -10.02
C VAL A 235 -9.62 -10.15 -9.83
N SER A 236 -8.33 -9.97 -9.52
CA SER A 236 -7.49 -11.06 -9.02
C SER A 236 -7.40 -11.05 -7.49
N GLY A 237 -7.09 -12.21 -6.92
CA GLY A 237 -7.10 -12.39 -5.47
C GLY A 237 -8.48 -12.73 -4.93
N ALA A 238 -8.48 -13.19 -3.69
CA ALA A 238 -9.67 -13.44 -2.87
C ALA A 238 -9.34 -13.16 -1.38
N GLY A 239 -8.38 -12.28 -1.14
CA GLY A 239 -8.06 -11.76 0.18
C GLY A 239 -8.82 -10.47 0.47
N ASN A 240 -8.43 -9.78 1.55
CA ASN A 240 -9.10 -8.58 2.04
C ASN A 240 -9.31 -7.52 0.94
N VAL A 241 -8.25 -7.14 0.21
CA VAL A 241 -8.36 -6.10 -0.84
C VAL A 241 -9.34 -6.51 -1.93
N ALA A 242 -9.23 -7.75 -2.43
CA ALA A 242 -10.09 -8.26 -3.49
C ALA A 242 -11.56 -8.34 -3.07
N ILE A 243 -11.85 -8.91 -1.90
CA ILE A 243 -13.22 -9.06 -1.40
C ILE A 243 -13.93 -7.70 -1.31
N TYR A 244 -13.26 -6.71 -0.72
CA TYR A 244 -13.87 -5.38 -0.58
C TYR A 244 -13.84 -4.56 -1.87
N ALA A 245 -12.92 -4.85 -2.81
CA ALA A 245 -13.00 -4.30 -4.16
C ALA A 245 -14.23 -4.84 -4.91
N VAL A 246 -14.50 -6.16 -4.83
CA VAL A 246 -15.72 -6.77 -5.39
C VAL A 246 -16.97 -6.12 -4.80
N GLN A 247 -17.03 -6.04 -3.47
CA GLN A 247 -18.19 -5.46 -2.77
C GLN A 247 -18.46 -4.01 -3.20
N LYS A 248 -17.41 -3.17 -3.26
CA LYS A 248 -17.58 -1.76 -3.64
C LYS A 248 -17.90 -1.61 -5.13
N ALA A 249 -17.33 -2.42 -6.00
CA ALA A 249 -17.65 -2.43 -7.43
C ALA A 249 -19.13 -2.69 -7.68
N GLU A 250 -19.71 -3.69 -7.00
CA GLU A 250 -21.15 -3.98 -7.07
C GLU A 250 -22.00 -2.81 -6.53
N GLN A 251 -21.61 -2.20 -5.41
CA GLN A 251 -22.30 -1.03 -4.86
C GLN A 251 -22.31 0.17 -5.82
N LEU A 252 -21.27 0.29 -6.67
CA LEU A 252 -21.16 1.32 -7.70
C LEU A 252 -21.81 0.90 -9.03
N GLY A 253 -22.50 -0.24 -9.08
CA GLY A 253 -23.25 -0.72 -10.25
C GLY A 253 -22.40 -1.44 -11.31
N ALA A 254 -21.17 -1.82 -11.00
CA ALA A 254 -20.35 -2.67 -11.87
C ALA A 254 -20.63 -4.16 -11.63
N LYS A 255 -20.27 -5.01 -12.60
CA LYS A 255 -20.38 -6.47 -12.48
C LYS A 255 -18.99 -7.09 -12.41
N VAL A 256 -18.61 -7.63 -11.27
CA VAL A 256 -17.35 -8.36 -11.12
C VAL A 256 -17.55 -9.81 -11.55
N VAL A 257 -16.72 -10.30 -12.46
CA VAL A 257 -16.88 -11.64 -13.06
C VAL A 257 -15.77 -12.62 -12.70
N THR A 258 -14.69 -12.16 -12.05
CA THR A 258 -13.58 -13.03 -11.67
C THR A 258 -13.07 -12.74 -10.26
N VAL A 259 -12.55 -13.79 -9.60
CA VAL A 259 -11.66 -13.73 -8.43
C VAL A 259 -10.65 -14.88 -8.54
N SER A 260 -9.50 -14.77 -7.87
CA SER A 260 -8.47 -15.82 -7.90
C SER A 260 -7.86 -16.10 -6.54
N ASP A 261 -7.30 -17.29 -6.36
CA ASP A 261 -6.40 -17.61 -5.23
C ASP A 261 -5.11 -18.27 -5.74
N SER A 262 -4.29 -18.80 -4.85
CA SER A 262 -3.00 -19.39 -5.22
C SER A 262 -3.08 -20.68 -6.03
N THR A 263 -4.27 -21.28 -6.17
CA THR A 263 -4.47 -22.54 -6.89
C THR A 263 -5.19 -22.35 -8.24
N GLY A 264 -5.98 -21.29 -8.35
CA GLY A 264 -6.73 -21.03 -9.58
C GLY A 264 -7.65 -19.83 -9.47
N TRP A 265 -8.62 -19.75 -10.36
CA TRP A 265 -9.51 -18.61 -10.46
C TRP A 265 -10.93 -19.01 -10.85
N ILE A 266 -11.87 -18.16 -10.53
CA ILE A 266 -13.29 -18.30 -10.86
C ILE A 266 -13.62 -17.36 -12.03
N TYR A 267 -14.41 -17.87 -12.97
CA TYR A 267 -15.22 -17.06 -13.89
C TYR A 267 -16.70 -17.28 -13.57
N ASP A 268 -17.39 -16.20 -13.21
CA ASP A 268 -18.85 -16.21 -12.99
C ASP A 268 -19.49 -15.12 -13.86
N PRO A 269 -20.07 -15.49 -15.01
CA PRO A 269 -20.70 -14.51 -15.92
C PRO A 269 -21.95 -13.85 -15.32
N ALA A 270 -22.55 -14.45 -14.29
CA ALA A 270 -23.67 -13.85 -13.57
C ALA A 270 -23.24 -12.76 -12.56
N GLY A 271 -21.94 -12.70 -12.28
CA GLY A 271 -21.33 -11.82 -11.27
C GLY A 271 -20.98 -12.59 -9.99
N ILE A 272 -19.86 -12.21 -9.39
CA ILE A 272 -19.36 -12.81 -8.14
C ILE A 272 -20.34 -12.51 -7.01
N ASP A 273 -20.78 -13.54 -6.29
CA ASP A 273 -21.58 -13.42 -5.07
C ASP A 273 -20.67 -13.09 -3.88
N VAL A 274 -20.72 -11.85 -3.42
CA VAL A 274 -19.86 -11.35 -2.32
C VAL A 274 -20.11 -12.12 -1.01
N ALA A 275 -21.37 -12.44 -0.71
CA ALA A 275 -21.70 -13.13 0.53
C ALA A 275 -21.13 -14.55 0.54
N LEU A 276 -21.26 -15.27 -0.56
CA LEU A 276 -20.67 -16.60 -0.72
C LEU A 276 -19.13 -16.53 -0.73
N LEU A 277 -18.54 -15.52 -1.41
CA LEU A 277 -17.09 -15.34 -1.42
C LEU A 277 -16.54 -15.12 -0.01
N ARG A 278 -17.19 -14.28 0.78
CA ARG A 278 -16.81 -14.03 2.17
C ARG A 278 -16.97 -15.28 3.04
N ASP A 279 -18.06 -16.01 2.90
CA ASP A 279 -18.26 -17.27 3.63
C ASP A 279 -17.12 -18.26 3.32
N VAL A 280 -16.81 -18.47 2.05
CA VAL A 280 -15.74 -19.38 1.62
C VAL A 280 -14.36 -18.91 2.15
N LYS A 281 -14.03 -17.63 2.02
CA LYS A 281 -12.66 -17.15 2.27
C LYS A 281 -12.42 -16.67 3.70
N GLU A 282 -13.37 -15.97 4.30
CA GLU A 282 -13.21 -15.39 5.64
C GLU A 282 -13.67 -16.35 6.75
N VAL A 283 -14.81 -17.05 6.55
CA VAL A 283 -15.40 -17.93 7.56
C VAL A 283 -14.79 -19.34 7.47
N ARG A 284 -14.95 -20.00 6.33
CA ARG A 284 -14.49 -21.39 6.15
C ARG A 284 -12.99 -21.50 5.83
N ARG A 285 -12.36 -20.41 5.40
CA ARG A 285 -10.94 -20.35 4.99
C ARG A 285 -10.60 -21.40 3.92
N ALA A 286 -11.55 -21.66 3.05
CA ALA A 286 -11.49 -22.69 2.02
C ALA A 286 -10.92 -22.15 0.69
N ARG A 287 -10.75 -23.06 -0.28
CA ARG A 287 -10.33 -22.73 -1.65
C ARG A 287 -11.52 -22.31 -2.49
N LEU A 288 -11.24 -21.60 -3.61
CA LEU A 288 -12.28 -21.14 -4.54
C LEU A 288 -13.00 -22.30 -5.26
N THR A 289 -12.47 -23.52 -5.24
CA THR A 289 -13.17 -24.72 -5.70
C THR A 289 -14.51 -24.93 -4.96
N GLU A 290 -14.58 -24.56 -3.66
CA GLU A 290 -15.83 -24.63 -2.91
C GLU A 290 -16.83 -23.55 -3.31
N TYR A 291 -16.35 -22.38 -3.73
CA TYR A 291 -17.21 -21.35 -4.31
C TYR A 291 -17.89 -21.88 -5.59
N ALA A 292 -17.09 -22.44 -6.52
CA ALA A 292 -17.62 -22.99 -7.76
C ALA A 292 -18.60 -24.16 -7.51
N ALA A 293 -18.32 -25.02 -6.52
CA ALA A 293 -19.22 -26.11 -6.17
C ALA A 293 -20.57 -25.63 -5.62
N ALA A 294 -20.59 -24.46 -4.96
CA ALA A 294 -21.81 -23.89 -4.37
C ALA A 294 -22.60 -22.99 -5.33
N ARG A 295 -22.01 -22.59 -6.47
CA ARG A 295 -22.60 -21.61 -7.39
C ARG A 295 -22.63 -22.13 -8.82
N GLY A 296 -23.81 -22.51 -9.30
CA GLY A 296 -23.99 -23.17 -10.59
C GLY A 296 -23.61 -22.35 -11.83
N SER A 297 -23.47 -21.01 -11.73
CA SER A 297 -23.00 -20.14 -12.82
C SER A 297 -21.47 -20.00 -12.86
N ALA A 298 -20.78 -20.39 -11.79
CA ALA A 298 -19.35 -20.21 -11.64
C ALA A 298 -18.56 -21.40 -12.19
N VAL A 299 -17.48 -21.12 -12.90
CA VAL A 299 -16.53 -22.13 -13.39
C VAL A 299 -15.18 -21.88 -12.74
N TYR A 300 -14.60 -22.92 -12.13
CA TYR A 300 -13.24 -22.90 -11.61
C TYR A 300 -12.24 -23.30 -12.68
N HIS A 301 -11.16 -22.55 -12.78
CA HIS A 301 -10.02 -22.82 -13.64
C HIS A 301 -8.76 -22.94 -12.78
N GLU A 302 -7.98 -23.98 -13.00
CA GLU A 302 -6.72 -24.19 -12.31
C GLU A 302 -5.63 -23.27 -12.89
N GLY A 303 -4.70 -22.81 -12.04
CA GLY A 303 -3.54 -22.02 -12.44
C GLY A 303 -3.87 -20.56 -12.74
N ARG A 304 -3.16 -19.97 -13.71
CA ARG A 304 -3.26 -18.56 -14.09
C ARG A 304 -4.27 -18.38 -15.22
N GLY A 305 -4.78 -17.15 -15.38
CA GLY A 305 -5.68 -16.82 -16.51
C GLY A 305 -6.77 -15.81 -16.16
N VAL A 306 -6.80 -15.28 -14.95
CA VAL A 306 -7.85 -14.36 -14.48
C VAL A 306 -8.02 -13.14 -15.39
N PHE A 307 -6.96 -12.66 -16.03
CA PHE A 307 -6.97 -11.50 -16.94
C PHE A 307 -7.18 -11.84 -18.41
N THR A 308 -7.42 -13.10 -18.74
CA THR A 308 -7.80 -13.50 -20.12
C THR A 308 -9.30 -13.33 -20.40
N VAL A 309 -10.08 -13.07 -19.37
CA VAL A 309 -11.53 -12.84 -19.47
C VAL A 309 -11.80 -11.45 -20.02
N LYS A 310 -12.77 -11.36 -20.93
CA LYS A 310 -13.23 -10.06 -21.45
C LYS A 310 -13.79 -9.21 -20.30
N CYS A 311 -13.20 -8.04 -20.09
CA CYS A 311 -13.61 -7.07 -19.09
C CYS A 311 -13.32 -5.63 -19.55
N ASP A 312 -14.05 -4.68 -18.99
CA ASP A 312 -13.79 -3.26 -19.20
C ASP A 312 -12.69 -2.74 -18.25
N VAL A 313 -12.65 -3.25 -17.02
CA VAL A 313 -11.73 -2.82 -15.99
C VAL A 313 -11.06 -4.04 -15.34
N ALA A 314 -9.75 -3.99 -15.15
CA ALA A 314 -9.00 -5.02 -14.43
C ALA A 314 -8.39 -4.47 -13.13
N LEU A 315 -8.59 -5.18 -12.03
CA LEU A 315 -8.13 -4.81 -10.69
C LEU A 315 -7.22 -5.92 -10.14
N PRO A 316 -5.90 -5.84 -10.35
CA PRO A 316 -4.96 -6.79 -9.77
C PRO A 316 -4.82 -6.54 -8.26
N CYS A 317 -5.37 -7.48 -7.45
CA CYS A 317 -5.50 -7.37 -6.00
C CYS A 317 -4.83 -8.53 -5.22
N ALA A 318 -4.02 -9.37 -5.88
CA ALA A 318 -3.43 -10.54 -5.24
C ALA A 318 -1.98 -10.31 -4.82
N THR A 319 -1.04 -10.44 -5.74
CA THR A 319 0.40 -10.47 -5.42
C THR A 319 1.25 -9.67 -6.39
N GLN A 320 2.48 -9.38 -5.96
CA GLN A 320 3.47 -8.71 -6.81
C GLN A 320 3.73 -9.50 -8.10
N ASN A 321 3.87 -8.78 -9.24
CA ASN A 321 4.19 -9.33 -10.56
C ASN A 321 3.22 -10.41 -11.07
N GLU A 322 1.95 -10.32 -10.67
CA GLU A 322 0.92 -11.24 -11.13
C GLU A 322 0.38 -10.93 -12.54
N LEU A 323 0.30 -9.65 -12.91
CA LEU A 323 -0.10 -9.21 -14.24
C LEU A 323 1.15 -9.00 -15.09
N ARG A 324 1.36 -9.89 -16.06
CA ARG A 324 2.55 -9.92 -16.93
C ARG A 324 2.21 -9.44 -18.33
N LEU A 325 3.21 -9.38 -19.20
CA LEU A 325 3.03 -8.90 -20.58
C LEU A 325 1.98 -9.70 -21.37
N GLU A 326 1.92 -11.02 -21.18
CA GLU A 326 0.90 -11.85 -21.83
C GLU A 326 -0.53 -11.50 -21.36
N ASP A 327 -0.69 -11.22 -20.06
CA ASP A 327 -1.96 -10.78 -19.48
C ASP A 327 -2.35 -9.39 -19.99
N ALA A 328 -1.39 -8.47 -20.11
CA ALA A 328 -1.61 -7.13 -20.63
C ALA A 328 -2.06 -7.18 -22.12
N LYS A 329 -1.44 -8.04 -22.93
CA LYS A 329 -1.86 -8.26 -24.31
C LYS A 329 -3.30 -8.76 -24.39
N ALA A 330 -3.65 -9.75 -23.59
CA ALA A 330 -5.01 -10.29 -23.54
C ALA A 330 -6.05 -9.22 -23.13
N LEU A 331 -5.71 -8.38 -22.11
CA LEU A 331 -6.57 -7.27 -21.69
C LEU A 331 -6.81 -6.27 -22.85
N VAL A 332 -5.76 -5.86 -23.55
CA VAL A 332 -5.86 -4.93 -24.68
C VAL A 332 -6.69 -5.54 -25.82
N GLU A 333 -6.42 -6.79 -26.21
CA GLU A 333 -7.18 -7.51 -27.24
C GLU A 333 -8.66 -7.65 -26.89
N ASN A 334 -8.99 -7.83 -25.61
CA ASN A 334 -10.34 -7.91 -25.10
C ASN A 334 -11.04 -6.54 -24.92
N GLY A 335 -10.35 -5.43 -25.19
CA GLY A 335 -10.90 -4.08 -25.12
C GLY A 335 -10.98 -3.51 -23.71
N CYS A 336 -10.12 -3.93 -22.79
CA CYS A 336 -10.02 -3.36 -21.45
C CYS A 336 -9.64 -1.87 -21.54
N ILE A 337 -10.39 -1.01 -20.84
CA ILE A 337 -10.19 0.44 -20.88
C ILE A 337 -9.36 0.95 -19.69
N ALA A 338 -9.32 0.21 -18.58
CA ALA A 338 -8.62 0.65 -17.38
C ALA A 338 -8.05 -0.51 -16.55
N VAL A 339 -6.86 -0.29 -16.01
CA VAL A 339 -6.23 -1.13 -14.98
C VAL A 339 -5.92 -0.27 -13.75
N ALA A 340 -6.31 -0.73 -12.56
CA ALA A 340 -5.99 -0.05 -11.31
C ALA A 340 -5.45 -1.06 -10.27
N GLU A 341 -4.28 -0.78 -9.72
CA GLU A 341 -3.54 -1.70 -8.87
C GLU A 341 -4.01 -1.69 -7.41
N GLY A 342 -4.69 -2.77 -7.00
CA GLY A 342 -5.08 -2.96 -5.59
C GLY A 342 -3.94 -3.53 -4.72
N ALA A 343 -3.12 -4.41 -5.29
CA ALA A 343 -1.92 -4.92 -4.63
C ALA A 343 -0.72 -3.95 -4.77
N ASN A 344 0.39 -4.27 -4.12
CA ASN A 344 1.64 -3.53 -4.30
C ASN A 344 2.41 -4.12 -5.49
N MET A 345 2.68 -3.28 -6.50
CA MET A 345 3.41 -3.64 -7.73
C MET A 345 2.93 -4.96 -8.37
N PRO A 346 1.62 -5.15 -8.60
CA PRO A 346 1.11 -6.40 -9.16
C PRO A 346 1.39 -6.53 -10.66
N THR A 347 1.61 -5.41 -11.36
CA THR A 347 1.87 -5.37 -12.79
C THR A 347 3.37 -5.22 -13.06
N THR A 348 3.92 -6.03 -13.96
CA THR A 348 5.32 -5.89 -14.35
C THR A 348 5.54 -4.59 -15.15
N LEU A 349 6.76 -4.05 -15.13
CA LEU A 349 7.08 -2.80 -15.87
C LEU A 349 6.75 -2.94 -17.37
N GLU A 350 7.13 -4.04 -17.99
CA GLU A 350 6.81 -4.35 -19.39
C GLU A 350 5.31 -4.34 -19.66
N ALA A 351 4.51 -4.90 -18.77
CA ALA A 351 3.05 -4.91 -18.88
C ALA A 351 2.46 -3.51 -18.69
N THR A 352 2.99 -2.74 -17.75
CA THR A 352 2.58 -1.35 -17.51
C THR A 352 2.83 -0.48 -18.74
N ASP A 353 4.01 -0.57 -19.33
CA ASP A 353 4.36 0.20 -20.52
C ASP A 353 3.47 -0.22 -21.70
N TYR A 354 3.30 -1.51 -21.92
CA TYR A 354 2.42 -2.04 -22.98
C TYR A 354 0.98 -1.54 -22.84
N LEU A 355 0.38 -1.61 -21.65
CA LEU A 355 -0.98 -1.13 -21.40
C LEU A 355 -1.13 0.36 -21.74
N ARG A 356 -0.18 1.19 -21.28
CA ARG A 356 -0.18 2.64 -21.51
C ARG A 356 0.02 3.00 -22.97
N GLU A 357 0.92 2.33 -23.67
CA GLU A 357 1.17 2.52 -25.12
C GLU A 357 -0.06 2.18 -25.97
N HIS A 358 -0.93 1.28 -25.48
CA HIS A 358 -2.18 0.90 -26.15
C HIS A 358 -3.42 1.66 -25.63
N GLY A 359 -3.20 2.76 -24.88
CA GLY A 359 -4.28 3.67 -24.45
C GLY A 359 -5.13 3.17 -23.27
N VAL A 360 -4.69 2.13 -22.57
CA VAL A 360 -5.37 1.68 -21.34
C VAL A 360 -5.03 2.65 -20.20
N LEU A 361 -6.05 3.15 -19.52
CA LEU A 361 -5.89 4.00 -18.33
C LEU A 361 -5.24 3.16 -17.21
N PHE A 362 -4.12 3.64 -16.67
CA PHE A 362 -3.37 2.86 -15.68
C PHE A 362 -3.17 3.65 -14.38
N ALA A 363 -3.74 3.16 -13.28
CA ALA A 363 -3.56 3.72 -11.94
C ALA A 363 -2.56 2.90 -11.12
N PRO A 364 -1.39 3.49 -10.75
CA PRO A 364 -0.34 2.78 -10.01
C PRO A 364 -0.74 2.48 -8.57
N GLY A 365 -0.26 1.38 -8.01
CA GLY A 365 -0.61 0.90 -6.67
C GLY A 365 -0.38 1.92 -5.56
N LYS A 366 0.71 2.70 -5.62
CA LYS A 366 0.98 3.74 -4.61
C LYS A 366 -0.14 4.78 -4.47
N ALA A 367 -0.92 4.99 -5.53
CA ALA A 367 -2.09 5.85 -5.53
C ALA A 367 -3.37 5.03 -5.31
N ALA A 368 -3.58 4.00 -6.11
CA ALA A 368 -4.83 3.25 -6.16
C ALA A 368 -5.11 2.47 -4.85
N ASN A 369 -4.07 1.97 -4.19
CA ASN A 369 -4.24 1.26 -2.91
C ASN A 369 -3.98 2.12 -1.66
N ALA A 370 -3.92 3.44 -1.80
CA ALA A 370 -3.68 4.37 -0.69
C ALA A 370 -4.82 4.43 0.35
N GLY A 371 -5.98 3.85 0.04
CA GLY A 371 -7.14 3.86 0.95
C GLY A 371 -6.83 3.31 2.35
N GLY A 372 -6.02 2.25 2.43
CA GLY A 372 -5.61 1.68 3.71
C GLY A 372 -4.82 2.65 4.59
N VAL A 373 -3.84 3.35 4.04
CA VAL A 373 -3.04 4.34 4.80
C VAL A 373 -3.84 5.61 5.05
N ALA A 374 -4.70 6.04 4.14
CA ALA A 374 -5.61 7.17 4.34
C ALA A 374 -6.52 6.91 5.56
N THR A 375 -7.17 5.76 5.63
CA THR A 375 -8.00 5.40 6.79
C THR A 375 -7.18 5.22 8.07
N SER A 376 -5.93 4.75 7.97
CA SER A 376 -5.03 4.75 9.13
C SER A 376 -4.76 6.17 9.65
N ALA A 377 -4.59 7.16 8.80
CA ALA A 377 -4.46 8.56 9.22
C ALA A 377 -5.77 9.12 9.80
N LEU A 378 -6.93 8.70 9.27
CA LEU A 378 -8.22 9.01 9.88
C LEU A 378 -8.37 8.36 11.27
N GLU A 379 -7.85 7.15 11.49
CA GLU A 379 -7.76 6.54 12.83
C GLU A 379 -6.91 7.39 13.78
N MET A 380 -5.76 7.90 13.32
CA MET A 380 -4.93 8.82 14.11
C MET A 380 -5.71 10.09 14.50
N SER A 381 -6.46 10.67 13.56
CA SER A 381 -7.29 11.85 13.82
C SER A 381 -8.37 11.56 14.88
N GLN A 382 -9.07 10.44 14.76
CA GLN A 382 -10.07 10.01 15.75
C GLN A 382 -9.43 9.80 17.13
N ASN A 383 -8.25 9.19 17.19
CA ASN A 383 -7.51 8.97 18.44
C ASN A 383 -7.09 10.30 19.08
N SER A 384 -6.62 11.25 18.29
CA SER A 384 -6.23 12.59 18.77
C SER A 384 -7.40 13.35 19.37
N MET A 385 -8.57 13.28 18.74
CA MET A 385 -9.80 13.89 19.24
C MET A 385 -10.47 13.11 20.38
N ARG A 386 -10.08 11.84 20.60
CA ARG A 386 -10.73 10.89 21.51
C ARG A 386 -12.21 10.65 21.17
N LEU A 387 -12.53 10.66 19.87
CA LEU A 387 -13.84 10.39 19.31
C LEU A 387 -13.77 9.26 18.31
N SER A 388 -14.88 8.58 18.08
CA SER A 388 -15.04 7.59 17.01
C SER A 388 -16.06 8.11 16.01
N TRP A 389 -15.72 8.02 14.72
CA TRP A 389 -16.63 8.32 13.62
C TRP A 389 -17.43 7.07 13.24
N SER A 390 -18.63 7.28 12.72
CA SER A 390 -19.42 6.21 12.11
C SER A 390 -18.74 5.66 10.84
N PHE A 391 -19.21 4.50 10.39
CA PHE A 391 -18.74 3.92 9.13
C PHE A 391 -18.91 4.89 7.95
N ASP A 392 -20.08 5.50 7.84
CA ASP A 392 -20.42 6.42 6.75
C ASP A 392 -19.56 7.69 6.76
N GLU A 393 -19.22 8.22 7.95
CA GLU A 393 -18.32 9.37 8.06
C GLU A 393 -16.90 9.03 7.60
N VAL A 394 -16.39 7.86 7.96
CA VAL A 394 -15.06 7.41 7.52
C VAL A 394 -15.07 7.12 6.03
N ASP A 395 -16.08 6.43 5.50
CA ASP A 395 -16.20 6.08 4.08
C ASP A 395 -16.35 7.34 3.20
N ALA A 396 -17.13 8.32 3.61
CA ALA A 396 -17.25 9.60 2.91
C ALA A 396 -15.91 10.36 2.83
N LYS A 397 -15.15 10.40 3.94
CA LYS A 397 -13.81 10.99 3.97
C LYS A 397 -12.84 10.21 3.08
N LEU A 398 -12.88 8.88 3.11
CA LEU A 398 -12.08 8.02 2.25
C LEU A 398 -12.37 8.29 0.77
N LYS A 399 -13.65 8.36 0.38
CA LYS A 399 -14.04 8.69 -1.00
C LYS A 399 -13.47 10.02 -1.45
N GLN A 400 -13.58 11.06 -0.62
CA GLN A 400 -13.03 12.37 -0.94
C GLN A 400 -11.50 12.36 -1.08
N ILE A 401 -10.80 11.66 -0.18
CA ILE A 401 -9.32 11.55 -0.23
C ILE A 401 -8.89 10.85 -1.52
N MET A 402 -9.52 9.74 -1.89
CA MET A 402 -9.16 8.98 -3.08
C MET A 402 -9.43 9.74 -4.37
N ALA A 403 -10.54 10.49 -4.44
CA ALA A 403 -10.82 11.38 -5.57
C ALA A 403 -9.78 12.50 -5.68
N ASN A 404 -9.41 13.11 -4.55
CA ASN A 404 -8.36 14.14 -4.52
C ASN A 404 -6.99 13.61 -4.95
N ILE A 405 -6.64 12.37 -4.54
CA ILE A 405 -5.41 11.71 -5.01
C ILE A 405 -5.40 11.65 -6.53
N PHE A 406 -6.50 11.18 -7.14
CA PHE A 406 -6.55 11.09 -8.60
C PHE A 406 -6.45 12.48 -9.27
N HIS A 407 -7.20 13.47 -8.79
CA HIS A 407 -7.16 14.83 -9.36
C HIS A 407 -5.76 15.46 -9.29
N ASN A 408 -5.05 15.26 -8.18
CA ASN A 408 -3.68 15.77 -8.02
C ASN A 408 -2.69 15.08 -8.96
N ILE A 409 -2.84 13.76 -9.16
CA ILE A 409 -2.02 12.97 -10.08
C ILE A 409 -2.25 13.43 -11.53
N ASP A 410 -3.49 13.58 -11.93
CA ASP A 410 -3.88 14.02 -13.28
C ASP A 410 -3.39 15.43 -13.57
N ALA A 411 -3.56 16.35 -12.59
CA ALA A 411 -3.05 17.70 -12.69
C ALA A 411 -1.53 17.74 -12.85
N ALA A 412 -0.80 17.00 -12.03
CA ALA A 412 0.66 16.93 -12.10
C ALA A 412 1.13 16.33 -13.44
N ALA A 413 0.50 15.26 -13.92
CA ALA A 413 0.83 14.69 -15.22
C ALA A 413 0.62 15.69 -16.38
N LYS A 414 -0.48 16.44 -16.36
CA LYS A 414 -0.76 17.50 -17.36
C LYS A 414 0.22 18.65 -17.31
N GLU A 415 0.52 19.15 -16.11
CA GLU A 415 1.46 20.28 -15.90
C GLU A 415 2.86 19.99 -16.44
N TYR A 416 3.32 18.74 -16.28
CA TYR A 416 4.64 18.31 -16.74
C TYR A 416 4.66 17.69 -18.14
N GLY A 417 3.58 17.89 -18.93
CA GLY A 417 3.54 17.52 -20.35
C GLY A 417 3.34 16.01 -20.59
N MET A 418 2.84 15.29 -19.62
CA MET A 418 2.61 13.85 -19.66
C MET A 418 1.13 13.48 -19.40
N PRO A 419 0.15 14.11 -20.09
CA PRO A 419 -1.27 13.83 -19.85
C PRO A 419 -1.58 12.34 -19.98
N GLY A 420 -2.35 11.78 -19.06
CA GLY A 420 -2.68 10.35 -19.00
C GLY A 420 -1.61 9.44 -18.40
N ASN A 421 -0.41 9.95 -18.15
CA ASN A 421 0.65 9.20 -17.46
C ASN A 421 0.51 9.32 -15.93
N TYR A 422 -0.43 8.55 -15.36
CA TYR A 422 -0.72 8.62 -13.93
C TYR A 422 0.40 8.01 -13.05
N VAL A 423 1.28 7.20 -13.62
CA VAL A 423 2.49 6.71 -12.92
C VAL A 423 3.46 7.86 -12.64
N ALA A 424 3.80 8.62 -13.67
CA ALA A 424 4.64 9.82 -13.53
C ALA A 424 3.93 10.87 -12.67
N GLY A 425 2.64 11.12 -12.92
CA GLY A 425 1.83 12.06 -12.13
C GLY A 425 1.83 11.75 -10.64
N ALA A 426 1.74 10.47 -10.24
CA ALA A 426 1.78 10.05 -8.84
C ALA A 426 3.15 10.35 -8.19
N ASN A 427 4.25 10.05 -8.89
CA ASN A 427 5.57 10.35 -8.39
C ASN A 427 5.81 11.85 -8.27
N ILE A 428 5.41 12.63 -9.30
CA ILE A 428 5.56 14.09 -9.32
C ILE A 428 4.72 14.74 -8.22
N ALA A 429 3.44 14.42 -8.11
CA ALA A 429 2.56 15.00 -7.09
C ALA A 429 3.05 14.70 -5.67
N GLY A 430 3.48 13.44 -5.43
CA GLY A 430 4.06 13.04 -4.17
C GLY A 430 5.37 13.78 -3.84
N PHE A 431 6.26 13.89 -4.82
CA PHE A 431 7.53 14.60 -4.69
C PHE A 431 7.33 16.10 -4.38
N LEU A 432 6.52 16.80 -5.17
CA LEU A 432 6.31 18.25 -5.01
C LEU A 432 5.85 18.59 -3.60
N LYS A 433 4.90 17.82 -3.05
CA LYS A 433 4.42 18.06 -1.68
C LYS A 433 5.51 17.88 -0.62
N VAL A 434 6.36 16.87 -0.77
CA VAL A 434 7.47 16.61 0.17
C VAL A 434 8.55 17.68 -0.01
N ALA A 435 8.90 18.02 -1.26
CA ALA A 435 9.90 19.03 -1.58
C ALA A 435 9.50 20.41 -1.04
N ASP A 436 8.26 20.85 -1.29
CA ASP A 436 7.75 22.13 -0.78
C ASP A 436 7.84 22.22 0.75
N ALA A 437 7.50 21.13 1.44
CA ALA A 437 7.60 21.07 2.90
C ALA A 437 9.07 21.13 3.38
N MET A 438 9.98 20.38 2.72
CA MET A 438 11.41 20.39 3.03
C MET A 438 12.04 21.76 2.81
N GLU A 439 11.65 22.47 1.74
CA GLU A 439 12.11 23.82 1.44
C GLU A 439 11.59 24.84 2.47
N ALA A 440 10.29 24.78 2.80
CA ALA A 440 9.66 25.69 3.75
C ALA A 440 10.22 25.55 5.18
N GLN A 441 10.60 24.34 5.58
CA GLN A 441 11.17 24.05 6.89
C GLN A 441 12.68 24.31 6.98
N GLY A 442 13.35 24.45 5.84
CA GLY A 442 14.78 24.71 5.76
C GLY A 442 15.63 23.43 5.87
N VAL A 443 16.89 23.62 6.27
CA VAL A 443 17.85 22.51 6.43
C VAL A 443 17.85 22.05 7.90
N VAL A 444 17.04 21.05 8.16
CA VAL A 444 16.84 20.46 9.48
C VAL A 444 17.17 18.98 9.48
#